data_91a7d6b110ea51ef0a1745f40270756d
#
_entry.id   91a7d6b110ea51ef0a1745f40270756d
#
_cell.length_a   1.000
_cell.length_b   1.000
_cell.length_c   1.000
_cell.angle_alpha   90.00
_cell.angle_beta   90.00
_cell.angle_gamma   90.00
#
_symmetry.space_group_name_H-M   'P 1'
#
loop_
_entity.id
_entity.type
_entity.pdbx_description
1 polymer ?
#
loop_
_entity_poly.entity_id
_entity_poly.type
_entity_poly.pdbx_seq_one_letter_code
_entity_poly.pdbx_strand_id
1 'polypeptide(L)'
;NTSRVITSPKIDLCFTPPSNCARLITDVIDRAKSTIYMQAYGLTHPEIINSLIKANERGVKVRVLLDRSNLTQKYSKIEELKQAGIEVGVDMVSGIAHNKIIIVDHHTTVTGSFNFTVSAAKRNVENVLIIQDSNIAHSYLQNWLARKSANQGRVFRK
;
A
#
# COMPACT_ATOMS: atom_id res chain seq x y z
N ASN A 1 27.67 -21.05 -19.90
CA ASN A 1 27.64 -19.59 -19.85
C ASN A 1 26.26 -19.05 -20.13
N THR A 2 25.55 -18.77 -19.09
CA THR A 2 24.19 -18.21 -19.21
C THR A 2 24.29 -16.70 -19.43
N SER A 3 23.86 -16.23 -20.56
CA SER A 3 23.72 -14.79 -20.79
C SER A 3 22.62 -14.26 -19.87
N ARG A 4 22.98 -13.32 -19.00
CA ARG A 4 22.00 -12.58 -18.20
C ARG A 4 21.34 -11.53 -19.05
N VAL A 5 20.04 -11.60 -19.18
CA VAL A 5 19.26 -10.47 -19.67
C VAL A 5 19.01 -9.56 -18.47
N ILE A 6 19.68 -8.42 -18.46
CA ILE A 6 19.44 -7.39 -17.44
C ILE A 6 18.38 -6.47 -18.01
N THR A 7 17.18 -6.52 -17.41
CA THR A 7 16.11 -5.59 -17.73
C THR A 7 16.12 -4.46 -16.71
N SER A 8 16.17 -3.23 -17.18
CA SER A 8 16.03 -2.06 -16.33
C SER A 8 14.59 -2.00 -15.78
N PRO A 9 14.40 -1.66 -14.51
CA PRO A 9 13.07 -1.45 -13.99
C PRO A 9 12.38 -0.29 -14.72
N LYS A 10 11.08 -0.43 -14.97
CA LYS A 10 10.28 0.68 -15.46
C LYS A 10 9.80 1.50 -14.29
N ILE A 11 10.11 2.78 -14.26
CA ILE A 11 9.81 3.68 -13.16
C ILE A 11 9.00 4.86 -13.67
N ASP A 12 7.84 5.10 -13.07
CA ASP A 12 7.05 6.29 -13.26
C ASP A 12 7.11 7.16 -12.01
N LEU A 13 7.11 8.47 -12.20
CA LEU A 13 7.17 9.45 -11.13
C LEU A 13 5.90 10.31 -11.14
N CYS A 14 5.45 10.69 -9.96
CA CYS A 14 4.36 11.62 -9.81
C CYS A 14 4.67 12.63 -8.71
N PHE A 15 4.41 13.89 -8.99
CA PHE A 15 4.58 14.97 -8.03
C PHE A 15 3.25 15.71 -7.82
N THR A 16 2.85 15.87 -6.59
CA THR A 16 1.67 16.67 -6.27
C THR A 16 2.08 17.84 -5.37
N PRO A 17 1.70 19.12 -5.66
CA PRO A 17 1.17 19.49 -6.96
C PRO A 17 2.23 19.39 -8.04
N PRO A 18 1.97 19.39 -9.35
CA PRO A 18 0.67 19.72 -9.96
C PRO A 18 -0.17 18.50 -10.33
N SER A 19 0.36 17.28 -10.23
CA SER A 19 -0.32 16.10 -10.75
C SER A 19 -1.26 15.46 -9.72
N ASN A 20 -2.22 14.68 -10.21
CA ASN A 20 -3.13 13.92 -9.37
C ASN A 20 -2.52 12.55 -9.05
N CYS A 21 -1.69 12.48 -8.01
CA CYS A 21 -1.01 11.25 -7.62
C CYS A 21 -1.98 10.22 -7.00
N ALA A 22 -3.05 10.66 -6.37
CA ALA A 22 -4.08 9.75 -5.85
C ALA A 22 -4.71 8.94 -6.99
N ARG A 23 -4.97 9.58 -8.15
CA ARG A 23 -5.52 8.90 -9.32
C ARG A 23 -4.54 7.86 -9.87
N LEU A 24 -3.27 8.19 -9.92
CA LEU A 24 -2.24 7.25 -10.35
C LEU A 24 -2.20 6.03 -9.44
N ILE A 25 -2.33 6.23 -8.12
CA ILE A 25 -2.37 5.14 -7.14
C ILE A 25 -3.61 4.27 -7.33
N THR A 26 -4.79 4.87 -7.46
CA THR A 26 -6.02 4.11 -7.69
C THR A 26 -5.97 3.32 -9.00
N ASP A 27 -5.39 3.90 -10.05
CA ASP A 27 -5.21 3.19 -11.32
C ASP A 27 -4.36 1.94 -11.17
N VAL A 28 -3.29 2.00 -10.38
CA VAL A 28 -2.44 0.83 -10.08
C VAL A 28 -3.22 -0.24 -9.32
N ILE A 29 -3.97 0.16 -8.30
CA ILE A 29 -4.82 -0.76 -7.53
C ILE A 29 -5.89 -1.40 -8.42
N ASP A 30 -6.51 -0.60 -9.28
CA ASP A 30 -7.60 -1.06 -10.16
C ASP A 30 -7.12 -2.08 -11.20
N ARG A 31 -5.82 -2.09 -11.52
CA ARG A 31 -5.22 -3.06 -12.44
C ARG A 31 -4.73 -4.34 -11.75
N ALA A 32 -4.79 -4.43 -10.43
CA ALA A 32 -4.37 -5.61 -9.69
C ALA A 32 -5.21 -6.84 -10.08
N LYS A 33 -4.54 -7.99 -10.23
CA LYS A 33 -5.17 -9.24 -10.66
C LYS A 33 -5.15 -10.33 -9.60
N SER A 34 -4.12 -10.37 -8.75
CA SER A 34 -3.95 -11.46 -7.79
C SER A 34 -3.77 -11.00 -6.36
N THR A 35 -2.81 -10.11 -6.07
CA THR A 35 -2.49 -9.73 -4.69
C THR A 35 -2.18 -8.26 -4.55
N ILE A 36 -2.54 -7.69 -3.40
CA ILE A 36 -2.11 -6.37 -2.94
C ILE A 36 -1.63 -6.52 -1.49
N TYR A 37 -0.38 -6.11 -1.25
CA TYR A 37 0.19 -5.95 0.09
C TYR A 37 0.47 -4.48 0.32
N MET A 38 -0.08 -3.92 1.39
CA MET A 38 0.00 -2.49 1.65
C MET A 38 0.52 -2.23 3.06
N GLN A 39 1.44 -1.28 3.18
CA GLN A 39 1.83 -0.68 4.45
C GLN A 39 1.45 0.78 4.41
N ALA A 40 0.80 1.28 5.45
CA ALA A 40 0.39 2.67 5.49
C ALA A 40 0.50 3.24 6.90
N TYR A 41 1.01 4.46 6.98
CA TYR A 41 0.91 5.27 8.18
C TYR A 41 -0.50 5.87 8.26
N GLY A 42 -0.93 6.58 7.23
CA GLY A 42 -2.30 7.10 7.09
C GLY A 42 -3.02 6.47 5.90
N LEU A 43 -4.21 5.96 6.11
CA LEU A 43 -5.05 5.36 5.07
C LEU A 43 -6.50 5.76 5.29
N THR A 44 -6.88 6.89 4.73
CA THR A 44 -8.23 7.46 4.91
C THR A 44 -8.82 8.02 3.62
N HIS A 45 -8.04 8.09 2.52
CA HIS A 45 -8.52 8.66 1.26
C HIS A 45 -9.67 7.82 0.69
N PRO A 46 -10.87 8.39 0.51
CA PRO A 46 -12.05 7.60 0.14
C PRO A 46 -11.89 6.83 -1.17
N GLU A 47 -11.26 7.43 -2.18
CA GLU A 47 -11.07 6.79 -3.47
C GLU A 47 -10.10 5.62 -3.40
N ILE A 48 -9.04 5.75 -2.60
CA ILE A 48 -8.07 4.66 -2.39
C ILE A 48 -8.72 3.52 -1.63
N ILE A 49 -9.47 3.82 -0.56
CA ILE A 49 -10.25 2.82 0.19
C ILE A 49 -11.22 2.09 -0.75
N ASN A 50 -11.94 2.83 -1.58
CA ASN A 50 -12.89 2.25 -2.53
C ASN A 50 -12.21 1.33 -3.54
N SER A 51 -11.07 1.73 -4.08
CA SER A 51 -10.29 0.89 -5.01
C SER A 51 -9.82 -0.42 -4.35
N LEU A 52 -9.39 -0.36 -3.08
CA LEU A 52 -8.99 -1.56 -2.32
C LEU A 52 -10.19 -2.51 -2.13
N ILE A 53 -11.35 -1.96 -1.77
CA ILE A 53 -12.58 -2.75 -1.57
C ILE A 53 -13.01 -3.40 -2.89
N LYS A 54 -12.99 -2.66 -3.98
CA LYS A 54 -13.32 -3.20 -5.31
C LYS A 54 -12.34 -4.28 -5.76
N ALA A 55 -11.05 -4.12 -5.46
CA ALA A 55 -10.06 -5.15 -5.73
C ALA A 55 -10.41 -6.44 -4.98
N ASN A 56 -10.74 -6.33 -3.70
CA ASN A 56 -11.13 -7.48 -2.89
C ASN A 56 -12.40 -8.15 -3.44
N GLU A 57 -13.38 -7.36 -3.87
CA GLU A 57 -14.63 -7.89 -4.45
C GLU A 57 -14.40 -8.67 -5.74
N ARG A 58 -13.43 -8.26 -6.58
CA ARG A 58 -13.11 -8.98 -7.82
C ARG A 58 -12.17 -10.17 -7.63
N GLY A 59 -11.82 -10.51 -6.39
CA GLY A 59 -11.03 -11.70 -6.07
C GLY A 59 -9.55 -11.44 -5.82
N VAL A 60 -9.10 -10.20 -5.85
CA VAL A 60 -7.74 -9.84 -5.47
C VAL A 60 -7.59 -10.01 -3.96
N LYS A 61 -6.51 -10.66 -3.53
CA LYS A 61 -6.22 -10.83 -2.12
C LYS A 61 -5.54 -9.57 -1.58
N VAL A 62 -6.28 -8.80 -0.79
CA VAL A 62 -5.81 -7.51 -0.24
C VAL A 62 -5.43 -7.68 1.22
N ARG A 63 -4.21 -7.30 1.57
CA ARG A 63 -3.70 -7.33 2.94
C ARG A 63 -3.09 -5.98 3.27
N VAL A 64 -3.50 -5.40 4.40
CA VAL A 64 -3.10 -4.07 4.83
C VAL A 64 -2.46 -4.14 6.21
N LEU A 65 -1.32 -3.49 6.37
CA LEU A 65 -0.63 -3.35 7.64
C LEU A 65 -0.50 -1.86 7.97
N LEU A 66 -1.11 -1.44 9.06
CA LEU A 66 -1.24 -0.03 9.44
C LEU A 66 -0.39 0.30 10.67
N ASP A 67 0.00 1.57 10.79
CA ASP A 67 0.57 2.08 12.03
C ASP A 67 -0.46 2.00 13.18
N ARG A 68 0.02 1.82 14.40
CA ARG A 68 -0.84 1.70 15.60
C ARG A 68 -1.71 2.93 15.86
N SER A 69 -1.33 4.11 15.33
CA SER A 69 -2.15 5.33 15.46
C SER A 69 -3.56 5.14 14.89
N ASN A 70 -3.71 4.23 13.93
CA ASN A 70 -5.02 3.92 13.32
C ASN A 70 -5.99 3.24 14.29
N LEU A 71 -5.52 2.72 15.42
CA LEU A 71 -6.40 2.12 16.44
C LEU A 71 -7.25 3.18 17.16
N THR A 72 -6.74 4.41 17.28
CA THR A 72 -7.38 5.46 18.09
C THR A 72 -7.79 6.69 17.28
N GLN A 73 -7.38 6.78 16.02
CA GLN A 73 -7.75 7.92 15.18
C GLN A 73 -9.24 7.91 14.86
N LYS A 74 -9.86 9.10 14.96
CA LYS A 74 -11.29 9.29 14.70
C LYS A 74 -11.70 8.87 13.28
N TYR A 75 -10.82 9.11 12.30
CA TYR A 75 -11.12 8.84 10.88
C TYR A 75 -10.53 7.52 10.39
N SER A 76 -10.11 6.65 11.30
CA SER A 76 -9.59 5.34 10.94
C SER A 76 -10.61 4.54 10.13
N LYS A 77 -10.12 3.83 9.10
CA LYS A 77 -10.94 3.00 8.20
C LYS A 77 -10.79 1.51 8.46
N ILE A 78 -10.21 1.13 9.61
CA ILE A 78 -10.00 -0.29 9.96
C ILE A 78 -11.31 -1.08 9.85
N GLU A 79 -12.37 -0.60 10.48
CA GLU A 79 -13.64 -1.31 10.50
C GLU A 79 -14.25 -1.44 9.10
N GLU A 80 -14.19 -0.39 8.31
CA GLU A 80 -14.70 -0.41 6.93
C GLU A 80 -13.95 -1.43 6.06
N LEU A 81 -12.63 -1.48 6.19
CA LEU A 81 -11.80 -2.46 5.47
C LEU A 81 -12.09 -3.88 5.93
N LYS A 82 -12.20 -4.12 7.22
CA LYS A 82 -12.53 -5.43 7.77
C LYS A 82 -13.91 -5.90 7.33
N GLN A 83 -14.91 -5.04 7.37
CA GLN A 83 -16.27 -5.35 6.92
C GLN A 83 -16.31 -5.73 5.44
N ALA A 84 -15.42 -5.15 4.63
CA ALA A 84 -15.28 -5.51 3.22
C ALA A 84 -14.55 -6.84 2.99
N GLY A 85 -14.05 -7.48 4.05
CA GLY A 85 -13.35 -8.76 3.96
C GLY A 85 -11.85 -8.65 3.75
N ILE A 86 -11.28 -7.46 3.90
CA ILE A 86 -9.85 -7.23 3.76
C ILE A 86 -9.13 -7.61 5.07
N GLU A 87 -7.99 -8.31 4.94
CA GLU A 87 -7.14 -8.61 6.09
C GLU A 87 -6.42 -7.34 6.51
N VAL A 88 -6.64 -6.89 7.75
CA VAL A 88 -6.01 -5.70 8.32
C VAL A 88 -5.23 -6.08 9.56
N GLY A 89 -3.96 -5.71 9.60
CA GLY A 89 -3.12 -5.84 10.77
C GLY A 89 -2.58 -4.49 11.21
N VAL A 90 -2.03 -4.44 12.42
CA VAL A 90 -1.42 -3.23 12.97
C VAL A 90 0.02 -3.52 13.36
N ASP A 91 0.92 -2.66 12.92
CA ASP A 91 2.33 -2.73 13.30
C ASP A 91 2.52 -1.96 14.61
N MET A 92 2.86 -2.69 15.66
CA MET A 92 2.98 -2.17 17.03
C MET A 92 4.42 -1.78 17.37
N VAL A 93 5.22 -1.43 16.37
CA VAL A 93 6.59 -0.97 16.60
C VAL A 93 6.61 0.19 17.60
N SER A 94 7.70 0.29 18.41
CA SER A 94 7.78 1.30 19.46
C SER A 94 7.80 2.74 18.98
N GLY A 95 8.34 2.99 17.78
CA GLY A 95 8.22 4.28 17.10
C GLY A 95 6.93 4.37 16.31
N ILE A 96 7.03 4.72 15.05
CA ILE A 96 5.90 4.74 14.13
C ILE A 96 6.20 3.85 12.92
N ALA A 97 5.18 3.17 12.41
CA ALA A 97 5.27 2.42 11.17
C ALA A 97 4.98 3.41 10.02
N HIS A 98 6.04 4.04 9.53
CA HIS A 98 5.93 5.21 8.66
C HIS A 98 6.02 4.89 7.16
N ASN A 99 6.11 3.62 6.79
CA ASN A 99 6.14 3.21 5.39
C ASN A 99 4.81 3.52 4.69
N LYS A 100 4.91 3.91 3.42
CA LYS A 100 3.78 4.18 2.54
C LYS A 100 4.04 3.38 1.27
N ILE A 101 3.59 2.12 1.25
CA ILE A 101 3.99 1.13 0.24
C ILE A 101 2.78 0.32 -0.20
N ILE A 102 2.67 0.10 -1.50
CA ILE A 102 1.71 -0.83 -2.08
C ILE A 102 2.48 -1.76 -3.02
N ILE A 103 2.33 -3.06 -2.86
CA ILE A 103 2.93 -4.08 -3.71
C ILE A 103 1.82 -4.81 -4.43
N VAL A 104 1.77 -4.68 -5.75
CA VAL A 104 0.70 -5.25 -6.58
C VAL A 104 1.25 -6.40 -7.42
N ASP A 105 0.61 -7.56 -7.30
CA ASP A 105 0.87 -8.74 -8.12
C ASP A 105 2.34 -9.20 -8.10
N HIS A 106 3.04 -8.97 -7.00
CA HIS A 106 4.47 -9.29 -6.85
C HIS A 106 5.35 -8.64 -7.92
N HIS A 107 4.87 -7.59 -8.56
CA HIS A 107 5.55 -6.97 -9.69
C HIS A 107 5.66 -5.45 -9.57
N THR A 108 4.64 -4.77 -9.10
CA THR A 108 4.59 -3.31 -9.08
C THR A 108 4.66 -2.80 -7.64
N THR A 109 5.59 -1.89 -7.37
CA THR A 109 5.74 -1.24 -6.06
C THR A 109 5.40 0.23 -6.17
N VAL A 110 4.50 0.71 -5.33
CA VAL A 110 4.21 2.13 -5.14
C VAL A 110 4.85 2.56 -3.84
N THR A 111 5.64 3.62 -3.87
CA THR A 111 6.31 4.17 -2.68
C THR A 111 6.52 5.68 -2.85
N GLY A 112 6.97 6.34 -1.81
CA GLY A 112 7.24 7.79 -1.81
C GLY A 112 6.87 8.42 -0.47
N SER A 113 6.65 9.71 -0.48
CA SER A 113 6.27 10.47 0.72
C SER A 113 4.77 10.48 0.99
N PHE A 114 3.97 10.08 0.04
CA PHE A 114 2.52 10.26 -0.02
C PHE A 114 1.80 9.35 0.97
N ASN A 115 1.24 9.91 2.06
CA ASN A 115 0.26 9.22 2.88
C ASN A 115 -1.03 9.06 2.07
N PHE A 116 -1.74 7.97 2.30
CA PHE A 116 -2.96 7.69 1.52
C PHE A 116 -4.16 8.44 2.09
N THR A 117 -4.04 9.77 2.06
CA THR A 117 -4.99 10.72 2.67
C THR A 117 -5.37 11.82 1.70
N VAL A 118 -6.49 12.47 1.95
CA VAL A 118 -6.92 13.64 1.17
C VAL A 118 -5.92 14.80 1.33
N SER A 119 -5.35 14.98 2.53
CA SER A 119 -4.34 16.01 2.75
C SER A 119 -3.11 15.81 1.85
N ALA A 120 -2.62 14.59 1.73
CA ALA A 120 -1.50 14.30 0.82
C ALA A 120 -1.89 14.60 -0.63
N ALA A 121 -3.11 14.28 -1.03
CA ALA A 121 -3.57 14.47 -2.39
C ALA A 121 -3.79 15.94 -2.77
N LYS A 122 -4.25 16.77 -1.82
CA LYS A 122 -4.76 18.13 -2.15
C LYS A 122 -4.06 19.28 -1.45
N ARG A 123 -3.32 19.04 -0.38
CA ARG A 123 -2.79 20.11 0.46
C ARG A 123 -1.27 20.09 0.58
N ASN A 124 -0.66 18.93 0.48
CA ASN A 124 0.78 18.75 0.71
C ASN A 124 1.56 18.79 -0.59
N VAL A 125 2.87 18.98 -0.46
CA VAL A 125 3.84 18.71 -1.54
C VAL A 125 4.35 17.30 -1.31
N GLU A 126 4.09 16.38 -2.25
CA GLU A 126 4.43 14.97 -2.11
C GLU A 126 4.99 14.40 -3.41
N ASN A 127 5.67 13.25 -3.30
CA ASN A 127 6.13 12.49 -4.46
C ASN A 127 5.70 11.04 -4.35
N VAL A 128 5.53 10.41 -5.51
CA VAL A 128 5.17 8.99 -5.64
C VAL A 128 6.03 8.38 -6.75
N LEU A 129 6.58 7.19 -6.47
CA LEU A 129 7.24 6.36 -7.47
C LEU A 129 6.39 5.11 -7.71
N ILE A 130 6.28 4.71 -8.97
CA ILE A 130 5.70 3.43 -9.35
C ILE A 130 6.81 2.65 -10.07
N ILE A 131 7.20 1.54 -9.47
CA ILE A 131 8.34 0.73 -9.93
C ILE A 131 7.82 -0.62 -10.41
N GLN A 132 7.97 -0.89 -11.70
CA GLN A 132 7.61 -2.18 -12.28
C GLN A 132 8.86 -3.04 -12.40
N ASP A 133 9.09 -3.86 -11.40
CA ASP A 133 10.24 -4.75 -11.31
C ASP A 133 9.96 -5.82 -10.25
N SER A 134 9.97 -7.08 -10.66
CA SER A 134 9.64 -8.19 -9.75
C SER A 134 10.67 -8.35 -8.63
N ASN A 135 11.95 -8.08 -8.87
CA ASN A 135 12.98 -8.20 -7.85
C ASN A 135 12.82 -7.14 -6.75
N ILE A 136 12.52 -5.92 -7.15
CA ILE A 136 12.26 -4.83 -6.21
C ILE A 136 10.98 -5.13 -5.41
N ALA A 137 9.92 -5.54 -6.09
CA ALA A 137 8.66 -5.92 -5.43
C ALA A 137 8.88 -7.05 -4.42
N HIS A 138 9.71 -8.05 -4.77
CA HIS A 138 10.05 -9.15 -3.87
C HIS A 138 10.75 -8.64 -2.60
N SER A 139 11.68 -7.71 -2.72
CA SER A 139 12.37 -7.14 -1.56
C SER A 139 11.42 -6.41 -0.62
N TYR A 140 10.52 -5.60 -1.17
CA TYR A 140 9.50 -4.94 -0.36
C TYR A 140 8.52 -5.92 0.27
N LEU A 141 8.14 -6.97 -0.45
CA LEU A 141 7.27 -8.01 0.09
C LEU A 141 7.93 -8.76 1.25
N GLN A 142 9.21 -9.09 1.15
CA GLN A 142 9.95 -9.73 2.25
C GLN A 142 9.94 -8.85 3.49
N ASN A 143 10.11 -7.54 3.34
CA ASN A 143 10.01 -6.62 4.47
C ASN A 143 8.60 -6.57 5.04
N TRP A 144 7.58 -6.53 4.19
CA TRP A 144 6.18 -6.56 4.63
C TRP A 144 5.89 -7.81 5.47
N LEU A 145 6.32 -8.97 4.98
CA LEU A 145 6.14 -10.24 5.67
C LEU A 145 6.90 -10.28 7.01
N ALA A 146 8.10 -9.72 7.06
CA ALA A 146 8.86 -9.62 8.30
C ALA A 146 8.15 -8.72 9.32
N ARG A 147 7.57 -7.61 8.89
CA ARG A 147 6.79 -6.74 9.78
C ARG A 147 5.53 -7.43 10.28
N LYS A 148 4.84 -8.15 9.41
CA LYS A 148 3.67 -8.95 9.82
C LYS A 148 4.06 -10.01 10.86
N SER A 149 5.15 -10.74 10.65
CA SER A 149 5.64 -11.76 11.60
C SER A 149 5.99 -11.14 12.96
N ALA A 150 6.59 -9.96 12.98
CA ALA A 150 6.92 -9.26 14.21
C ALA A 150 5.69 -8.90 15.04
N ASN A 151 4.50 -8.86 14.41
CA ASN A 151 3.24 -8.52 15.05
C ASN A 151 2.27 -9.72 15.10
N GLN A 152 2.80 -10.93 15.01
CA GLN A 152 2.01 -12.15 15.03
C GLN A 152 1.15 -12.20 16.31
N GLY A 153 -0.15 -12.46 16.16
CA GLY A 153 -1.11 -12.43 17.25
C GLY A 153 -1.79 -11.06 17.47
N ARG A 154 -1.35 -10.01 16.77
CA ARG A 154 -1.93 -8.66 16.84
C ARG A 154 -2.69 -8.27 15.58
N VAL A 155 -2.89 -9.23 14.67
CA VAL A 155 -3.66 -9.02 13.44
C VAL A 155 -5.15 -9.04 13.77
N PHE A 156 -5.90 -8.10 13.22
CA PHE A 156 -7.35 -8.09 13.36
C PHE A 156 -7.95 -9.27 12.60
N ARG A 157 -8.79 -10.02 13.28
CA ARG A 157 -9.56 -11.09 12.65
C ARG A 157 -10.96 -10.60 12.31
N LYS A 158 -11.51 -11.16 11.28
CA LYS A 158 -12.91 -10.91 10.90
C LYS A 158 -13.87 -11.35 11.99
#